data_e81c45be6453745e96d448e22886d113
#
_entry.id   e81c45be6453745e96d448e22886d113
#
_cell.length_a   1.000
_cell.length_b   1.000
_cell.length_c   1.000
_cell.angle_alpha   90.00
_cell.angle_beta   90.00
_cell.angle_gamma   90.00
#
_symmetry.space_group_name_H-M   'P 1'
#
loop_
_entity.id
_entity.type
_entity.pdbx_description
1 polymer ?
#
loop_
_entity_poly.entity_id
_entity_poly.type
_entity_poly.pdbx_seq_one_letter_code
_entity_poly.pdbx_strand_id
1 'polypeptide(L)'
;VRNEERTFAFWSYVAARAEDEAVRQAAERMAHEELRHISLLRAERRRAYHAERRRPPDSDREPLKLPEFVAEALRTAAGLARLHAAIADALAAAGDPAAALLRRTAEAERADAGDLASRFPDAGRQAAPETEGGRLQGETGDQPPLALLDLGLKRLEAAVERYFEIAETAQDERIVAEAQRLAQMSIPRLARLREHRHARAG
;
A
#
# COMPACT_ATOMS: atom_id res chain seq x y z
N VAL A 1 3.34 -12.99 16.25
CA VAL A 1 3.53 -12.43 14.89
C VAL A 1 2.99 -13.39 13.84
N ARG A 2 3.47 -14.64 13.73
CA ARG A 2 2.97 -15.60 12.71
C ARG A 2 1.47 -15.91 12.81
N ASN A 3 0.90 -15.84 13.99
CA ASN A 3 -0.52 -16.11 14.20
C ASN A 3 -1.36 -14.93 13.69
N GLU A 4 -0.98 -13.72 14.03
CA GLU A 4 -1.63 -12.47 13.57
C GLU A 4 -1.53 -12.30 12.05
N GLU A 5 -0.39 -12.68 11.44
CA GLU A 5 -0.24 -12.69 9.98
C GLU A 5 -1.23 -13.63 9.29
N ARG A 6 -1.47 -14.82 9.88
CA ARG A 6 -2.48 -15.76 9.38
C ARG A 6 -3.91 -15.23 9.60
N THR A 7 -4.18 -14.65 10.75
CA THR A 7 -5.49 -14.08 11.08
C THR A 7 -5.78 -12.85 10.19
N PHE A 8 -4.79 -12.02 9.95
CA PHE A 8 -4.89 -10.92 8.98
C PHE A 8 -5.22 -11.43 7.57
N ALA A 9 -4.49 -12.44 7.08
CA ALA A 9 -4.75 -13.04 5.77
C ALA A 9 -6.16 -13.65 5.69
N PHE A 10 -6.62 -14.30 6.76
CA PHE A 10 -7.96 -14.85 6.86
C PHE A 10 -9.04 -13.75 6.78
N TRP A 11 -8.93 -12.69 7.59
CA TRP A 11 -9.91 -11.62 7.58
C TRP A 11 -9.91 -10.83 6.27
N SER A 12 -8.75 -10.65 5.66
CA SER A 12 -8.65 -10.05 4.32
C SER A 12 -9.35 -10.91 3.26
N TYR A 13 -9.22 -12.24 3.35
CA TYR A 13 -9.94 -13.16 2.47
C TYR A 13 -11.46 -13.11 2.71
N VAL A 14 -11.92 -13.09 3.97
CA VAL A 14 -13.35 -12.97 4.30
C VAL A 14 -13.91 -11.65 3.78
N ALA A 15 -13.21 -10.52 3.98
CA ALA A 15 -13.61 -9.22 3.47
C ALA A 15 -13.78 -9.20 1.95
N ALA A 16 -12.86 -9.88 1.23
CA ALA A 16 -12.90 -9.97 -0.23
C ALA A 16 -14.08 -10.82 -0.75
N ARG A 17 -14.53 -11.82 0.02
CA ARG A 17 -15.54 -12.80 -0.38
C ARG A 17 -16.94 -12.55 0.16
N ALA A 18 -17.09 -11.68 1.15
CA ALA A 18 -18.37 -11.41 1.78
C ALA A 18 -19.35 -10.74 0.81
N GLU A 19 -20.47 -11.37 0.55
CA GLU A 19 -21.59 -10.81 -0.23
C GLU A 19 -22.36 -9.76 0.59
N ASP A 20 -22.47 -10.00 1.91
CA ASP A 20 -23.10 -9.08 2.85
C ASP A 20 -22.16 -7.93 3.22
N GLU A 21 -22.64 -6.69 3.05
CA GLU A 21 -21.88 -5.47 3.34
C GLU A 21 -21.45 -5.37 4.81
N ALA A 22 -22.32 -5.78 5.75
CA ALA A 22 -22.01 -5.73 7.17
C ALA A 22 -20.91 -6.74 7.55
N VAL A 23 -20.93 -7.93 6.93
CA VAL A 23 -19.89 -8.95 7.08
C VAL A 23 -18.58 -8.46 6.49
N ARG A 24 -18.60 -7.84 5.30
CA ARG A 24 -17.41 -7.26 4.67
C ARG A 24 -16.77 -6.20 5.55
N GLN A 25 -17.53 -5.22 6.02
CA GLN A 25 -17.05 -4.17 6.89
C GLN A 25 -16.52 -4.71 8.23
N ALA A 26 -17.17 -5.74 8.80
CA ALA A 26 -16.66 -6.38 10.00
C ALA A 26 -15.32 -7.07 9.76
N ALA A 27 -15.17 -7.79 8.66
CA ALA A 27 -13.92 -8.45 8.29
C ALA A 27 -12.79 -7.45 7.98
N GLU A 28 -13.10 -6.32 7.33
CA GLU A 28 -12.14 -5.23 7.11
C GLU A 28 -11.67 -4.64 8.44
N ARG A 29 -12.57 -4.40 9.40
CA ARG A 29 -12.18 -3.94 10.74
C ARG A 29 -11.27 -4.94 11.45
N MET A 30 -11.59 -6.22 11.40
CA MET A 30 -10.77 -7.27 12.00
C MET A 30 -9.40 -7.36 11.36
N ALA A 31 -9.31 -7.26 10.04
CA ALA A 31 -8.04 -7.20 9.34
C ALA A 31 -7.19 -5.97 9.76
N HIS A 32 -7.81 -4.81 9.94
CA HIS A 32 -7.14 -3.62 10.44
C HIS A 32 -6.61 -3.79 11.87
N GLU A 33 -7.39 -4.43 12.75
CA GLU A 33 -6.96 -4.72 14.13
C GLU A 33 -5.77 -5.67 14.17
N GLU A 34 -5.81 -6.77 13.40
CA GLU A 34 -4.70 -7.72 13.32
C GLU A 34 -3.41 -7.05 12.80
N LEU A 35 -3.56 -6.18 11.82
CA LEU A 35 -2.45 -5.41 11.30
C LEU A 35 -1.80 -4.51 12.37
N ARG A 36 -2.63 -3.84 13.18
CA ARG A 36 -2.18 -3.04 14.30
C ARG A 36 -1.44 -3.89 15.34
N HIS A 37 -1.97 -5.10 15.65
CA HIS A 37 -1.31 -6.05 16.56
C HIS A 37 0.05 -6.49 16.04
N ILE A 38 0.15 -6.84 14.75
CA ILE A 38 1.43 -7.20 14.10
C ILE A 38 2.45 -6.08 14.31
N SER A 39 2.09 -4.84 14.06
CA SER A 39 2.96 -3.67 14.19
C SER A 39 3.43 -3.47 15.64
N LEU A 40 2.51 -3.58 16.61
CA LEU A 40 2.82 -3.46 18.03
C LEU A 40 3.77 -4.57 18.51
N LEU A 41 3.45 -5.83 18.18
CA LEU A 41 4.28 -6.98 18.58
C LEU A 41 5.70 -6.91 17.98
N ARG A 42 5.81 -6.45 16.74
CA ARG A 42 7.11 -6.24 16.10
C ARG A 42 7.88 -5.10 16.75
N ALA A 43 7.22 -4.00 17.13
CA ALA A 43 7.83 -2.90 17.86
C ALA A 43 8.34 -3.34 19.25
N GLU A 44 7.52 -4.06 20.02
CA GLU A 44 7.92 -4.60 21.33
C GLU A 44 9.06 -5.61 21.21
N ARG A 45 9.05 -6.49 20.23
CA ARG A 45 10.16 -7.41 19.97
C ARG A 45 11.45 -6.68 19.67
N ARG A 46 11.41 -5.57 18.91
CA ARG A 46 12.60 -4.75 18.67
C ARG A 46 13.10 -4.09 19.96
N ARG A 47 12.19 -3.49 20.75
CA ARG A 47 12.55 -2.89 22.04
C ARG A 47 13.23 -3.90 22.96
N ALA A 48 12.66 -5.10 23.08
CA ALA A 48 13.24 -6.19 23.86
C ALA A 48 14.62 -6.60 23.32
N TYR A 49 14.77 -6.77 22.01
CA TYR A 49 16.03 -7.13 21.38
C TYR A 49 17.13 -6.09 21.60
N HIS A 50 16.81 -4.81 21.50
CA HIS A 50 17.76 -3.73 21.76
C HIS A 50 18.08 -3.58 23.25
N ALA A 51 17.11 -3.81 24.13
CA ALA A 51 17.34 -3.82 25.59
C ALA A 51 18.29 -4.95 26.01
N GLU A 52 18.13 -6.17 25.47
CA GLU A 52 18.98 -7.32 25.77
C GLU A 52 20.40 -7.16 25.27
N ARG A 53 20.60 -6.53 24.11
CA ARG A 53 21.91 -6.45 23.47
C ARG A 53 22.72 -5.22 23.81
N ARG A 54 22.17 -4.21 24.49
CA ARG A 54 22.83 -2.91 24.77
C ARG A 54 23.60 -2.37 23.55
N ARG A 55 23.20 -2.73 22.36
CA ARG A 55 23.83 -2.31 21.12
C ARG A 55 23.11 -1.04 20.64
N PRO A 56 23.85 0.06 20.39
CA PRO A 56 23.25 1.20 19.74
C PRO A 56 22.63 0.74 18.42
N PRO A 57 21.48 1.29 18.00
CA PRO A 57 20.93 1.05 16.66
C PRO A 57 22.03 1.31 15.65
N ASP A 58 22.05 0.53 14.56
CA ASP A 58 23.03 0.63 13.48
C ASP A 58 23.26 2.11 13.15
N SER A 59 24.36 2.66 13.64
CA SER A 59 24.58 4.10 13.74
C SER A 59 24.97 4.77 12.42
N ASP A 60 25.01 3.99 11.33
CA ASP A 60 25.47 4.48 10.03
C ASP A 60 24.35 4.91 9.09
N ARG A 61 23.07 4.70 9.46
CA ARG A 61 21.93 5.24 8.70
C ARG A 61 21.31 6.40 9.47
N GLU A 62 21.39 7.59 8.88
CA GLU A 62 20.65 8.75 9.38
C GLU A 62 19.16 8.38 9.53
N PRO A 63 18.51 8.67 10.69
CA PRO A 63 17.10 8.33 10.87
C PRO A 63 16.24 9.07 9.85
N LEU A 64 15.30 8.35 9.25
CA LEU A 64 14.36 8.89 8.28
C LEU A 64 13.60 10.07 8.89
N LYS A 65 13.63 11.22 8.22
CA LYS A 65 12.95 12.44 8.65
C LYS A 65 11.52 12.49 8.09
N LEU A 66 10.60 13.05 8.86
CA LEU A 66 9.19 13.14 8.45
C LEU A 66 8.98 13.79 7.07
N PRO A 67 9.64 14.91 6.71
CA PRO A 67 9.47 15.48 5.35
C PRO A 67 9.95 14.55 4.23
N GLU A 68 11.03 13.81 4.47
CA GLU A 68 11.58 12.84 3.51
C GLU A 68 10.63 11.66 3.30
N PHE A 69 10.10 11.12 4.41
CA PHE A 69 9.09 10.07 4.36
C PHE A 69 7.83 10.53 3.62
N VAL A 70 7.31 11.71 3.95
CA VAL A 70 6.10 12.24 3.30
C VAL A 70 6.34 12.46 1.80
N ALA A 71 7.50 12.98 1.41
CA ALA A 71 7.85 13.14 0.00
C ALA A 71 7.96 11.79 -0.73
N GLU A 72 8.54 10.76 -0.10
CA GLU A 72 8.58 9.39 -0.62
C GLU A 72 7.15 8.84 -0.79
N ALA A 73 6.31 8.97 0.22
CA ALA A 73 4.93 8.48 0.21
C ALA A 73 4.07 9.18 -0.87
N LEU A 74 4.24 10.48 -1.05
CA LEU A 74 3.56 11.24 -2.11
C LEU A 74 3.99 10.77 -3.51
N ARG A 75 5.29 10.56 -3.74
CA ARG A 75 5.78 10.01 -5.02
C ARG A 75 5.23 8.61 -5.27
N THR A 76 5.21 7.75 -4.24
CA THR A 76 4.66 6.39 -4.33
C THR A 76 3.18 6.42 -4.69
N ALA A 77 2.36 7.18 -3.98
CA ALA A 77 0.92 7.27 -4.25
C ALA A 77 0.63 7.86 -5.65
N ALA A 78 1.35 8.91 -6.05
CA ALA A 78 1.23 9.48 -7.40
C ALA A 78 1.69 8.50 -8.50
N GLY A 79 2.75 7.74 -8.26
CA GLY A 79 3.25 6.70 -9.16
C GLY A 79 2.24 5.57 -9.35
N LEU A 80 1.68 5.04 -8.25
CA LEU A 80 0.62 4.03 -8.27
C LEU A 80 -0.63 4.53 -9.01
N ALA A 81 -1.09 5.74 -8.71
CA ALA A 81 -2.25 6.32 -9.36
C ALA A 81 -2.07 6.45 -10.88
N ARG A 82 -0.88 6.86 -11.34
CA ARG A 82 -0.57 6.92 -12.77
C ARG A 82 -0.52 5.53 -13.41
N LEU A 83 0.13 4.58 -12.75
CA LEU A 83 0.24 3.20 -13.23
C LEU A 83 -1.14 2.54 -13.36
N HIS A 84 -1.95 2.60 -12.30
CA HIS A 84 -3.28 2.00 -12.31
C HIS A 84 -4.21 2.67 -13.33
N ALA A 85 -4.07 3.99 -13.56
CA ALA A 85 -4.79 4.67 -14.63
C ALA A 85 -4.36 4.18 -16.03
N ALA A 86 -3.05 4.04 -16.27
CA ALA A 86 -2.53 3.54 -17.55
C ALA A 86 -2.96 2.08 -17.80
N ILE A 87 -2.92 1.23 -16.75
CA ILE A 87 -3.45 -0.14 -16.84
C ILE A 87 -4.95 -0.13 -17.11
N ALA A 88 -5.73 0.74 -16.46
CA ALA A 88 -7.17 0.87 -16.70
C ALA A 88 -7.48 1.26 -18.15
N ASP A 89 -6.70 2.16 -18.74
CA ASP A 89 -6.89 2.58 -20.13
C ASP A 89 -6.53 1.45 -21.11
N ALA A 90 -5.45 0.70 -20.86
CA ALA A 90 -5.07 -0.46 -21.67
C ALA A 90 -6.14 -1.58 -21.58
N LEU A 91 -6.66 -1.85 -20.39
CA LEU A 91 -7.73 -2.83 -20.17
C LEU A 91 -9.04 -2.38 -20.82
N ALA A 92 -9.37 -1.09 -20.78
CA ALA A 92 -10.56 -0.53 -21.43
C ALA A 92 -10.48 -0.66 -22.97
N ALA A 93 -9.30 -0.42 -23.54
CA ALA A 93 -9.06 -0.62 -24.98
C ALA A 93 -9.23 -2.09 -25.39
N ALA A 94 -8.94 -3.04 -24.50
CA ALA A 94 -9.19 -4.47 -24.70
C ALA A 94 -10.62 -4.91 -24.37
N GLY A 95 -11.51 -3.99 -23.97
CA GLY A 95 -12.89 -4.30 -23.56
C GLY A 95 -12.99 -5.05 -22.23
N ASP A 96 -11.95 -4.98 -21.39
CA ASP A 96 -11.83 -5.73 -20.15
C ASP A 96 -12.54 -5.03 -18.98
N PRO A 97 -13.48 -5.71 -18.27
CA PRO A 97 -14.24 -5.11 -17.18
C PRO A 97 -13.38 -4.69 -15.97
N ALA A 98 -12.16 -5.21 -15.81
CA ALA A 98 -11.23 -4.79 -14.76
C ALA A 98 -10.80 -3.32 -14.89
N ALA A 99 -10.94 -2.72 -16.05
CA ALA A 99 -10.66 -1.30 -16.29
C ALA A 99 -11.36 -0.38 -15.27
N ALA A 100 -12.62 -0.66 -14.96
CA ALA A 100 -13.38 0.12 -13.99
C ALA A 100 -12.82 0.00 -12.55
N LEU A 101 -12.37 -1.19 -12.16
CA LEU A 101 -11.73 -1.42 -10.86
C LEU A 101 -10.41 -0.64 -10.75
N LEU A 102 -9.54 -0.75 -11.75
CA LEU A 102 -8.25 -0.06 -11.77
C LEU A 102 -8.42 1.47 -11.80
N ARG A 103 -9.44 1.99 -12.49
CA ARG A 103 -9.75 3.42 -12.51
C ARG A 103 -10.15 3.93 -11.13
N ARG A 104 -11.04 3.23 -10.42
CA ARG A 104 -11.40 3.56 -9.03
C ARG A 104 -10.21 3.45 -8.08
N THR A 105 -9.33 2.47 -8.27
CA THR A 105 -8.09 2.34 -7.49
C THR A 105 -7.19 3.56 -7.70
N ALA A 106 -6.97 3.97 -8.94
CA ALA A 106 -6.17 5.15 -9.27
C ALA A 106 -6.75 6.46 -8.70
N GLU A 107 -8.09 6.60 -8.72
CA GLU A 107 -8.79 7.75 -8.13
C GLU A 107 -8.61 7.80 -6.61
N ALA A 108 -8.73 6.67 -5.94
CA ALA A 108 -8.52 6.57 -4.50
C ALA A 108 -7.06 6.89 -4.11
N GLU A 109 -6.07 6.45 -4.88
CA GLU A 109 -4.65 6.76 -4.65
C GLU A 109 -4.35 8.26 -4.87
N ARG A 110 -4.99 8.91 -5.85
CA ARG A 110 -4.91 10.37 -6.01
C ARG A 110 -5.52 11.11 -4.82
N ALA A 111 -6.65 10.64 -4.32
CA ALA A 111 -7.29 11.23 -3.14
C ALA A 111 -6.40 11.09 -1.90
N ASP A 112 -5.76 9.93 -1.69
CA ASP A 112 -4.81 9.70 -0.60
C ASP A 112 -3.60 10.63 -0.70
N ALA A 113 -3.04 10.81 -1.89
CA ALA A 113 -1.94 11.73 -2.13
C ALA A 113 -2.38 13.18 -1.84
N GLY A 114 -3.59 13.57 -2.23
CA GLY A 114 -4.16 14.90 -1.93
C GLY A 114 -4.35 15.14 -0.43
N ASP A 115 -4.88 14.16 0.30
CA ASP A 115 -5.01 14.21 1.76
C ASP A 115 -3.64 14.35 2.44
N LEU A 116 -2.68 13.51 2.04
CA LEU A 116 -1.32 13.56 2.58
C LEU A 116 -0.65 14.90 2.32
N ALA A 117 -0.76 15.44 1.11
CA ALA A 117 -0.22 16.76 0.76
C ALA A 117 -0.87 17.89 1.56
N SER A 118 -2.18 17.79 1.83
CA SER A 118 -2.92 18.78 2.64
C SER A 118 -2.46 18.79 4.09
N ARG A 119 -2.15 17.63 4.65
CA ARG A 119 -1.68 17.47 6.03
C ARG A 119 -0.22 17.86 6.22
N PHE A 120 0.59 17.78 5.16
CA PHE A 120 2.02 18.09 5.16
C PHE A 120 2.40 19.01 3.99
N PRO A 121 1.93 20.26 3.97
CA PRO A 121 2.06 21.13 2.80
C PRO A 121 3.52 21.46 2.42
N ASP A 122 4.43 21.50 3.39
CA ASP A 122 5.85 21.78 3.12
C ASP A 122 6.54 20.63 2.39
N ALA A 123 6.26 19.39 2.80
CA ALA A 123 6.77 18.20 2.13
C ALA A 123 6.12 18.00 0.75
N GLY A 124 4.84 18.37 0.60
CA GLY A 124 4.15 18.33 -0.69
C GLY A 124 4.80 19.21 -1.75
N ARG A 125 5.34 20.36 -1.36
CA ARG A 125 6.10 21.25 -2.27
C ARG A 125 7.46 20.67 -2.70
N GLN A 126 8.06 19.81 -1.91
CA GLN A 126 9.34 19.15 -2.20
C GLN A 126 9.17 17.88 -3.04
N ALA A 127 8.00 17.26 -3.03
CA ALA A 127 7.68 16.11 -3.84
C ALA A 127 7.37 16.53 -5.30
N ALA A 128 8.37 17.03 -6.03
CA ALA A 128 8.21 17.36 -7.45
C ALA A 128 7.78 16.10 -8.23
N PRO A 129 6.83 16.21 -9.17
CA PRO A 129 6.43 15.08 -9.99
C PRO A 129 7.61 14.63 -10.85
N GLU A 130 8.08 13.41 -10.64
CA GLU A 130 9.02 12.78 -11.58
C GLU A 130 8.31 12.57 -12.93
N THR A 131 8.95 13.03 -14.00
CA THR A 131 8.46 12.92 -15.37
C THR A 131 8.65 11.47 -15.88
N GLU A 132 7.88 10.52 -15.37
CA GLU A 132 7.98 9.10 -15.76
C GLU A 132 6.97 8.69 -16.87
N GLY A 133 6.33 9.64 -17.54
CA GLY A 133 5.28 9.33 -18.52
C GLY A 133 5.68 8.36 -19.66
N GLY A 134 6.95 8.43 -20.10
CA GLY A 134 7.45 7.54 -21.17
C GLY A 134 7.72 6.11 -20.71
N ARG A 135 8.02 5.92 -19.41
CA ARG A 135 8.36 4.59 -18.86
C ARG A 135 7.11 3.72 -18.65
N LEU A 136 6.00 4.33 -18.27
CA LEU A 136 4.74 3.63 -18.05
C LEU A 136 4.14 3.05 -19.33
N GLN A 137 4.27 3.75 -20.48
CA GLN A 137 3.83 3.22 -21.77
C GLN A 137 4.62 1.97 -22.20
N GLY A 138 5.90 1.88 -21.86
CA GLY A 138 6.69 0.68 -22.10
C GLY A 138 6.30 -0.50 -21.18
N GLU A 139 5.84 -0.21 -19.97
CA GLU A 139 5.43 -1.24 -19.00
C GLU A 139 3.99 -1.77 -19.27
N THR A 140 3.10 -0.96 -19.88
CA THR A 140 1.69 -1.33 -20.12
C THR A 140 1.37 -1.66 -21.57
N GLY A 141 2.28 -1.40 -22.53
CA GLY A 141 2.08 -1.69 -23.96
C GLY A 141 2.02 -3.20 -24.23
N ASP A 142 1.11 -3.63 -25.11
CA ASP A 142 0.94 -5.02 -25.64
C ASP A 142 0.95 -6.16 -24.60
N GLN A 143 0.68 -5.84 -23.33
CA GLN A 143 0.58 -6.83 -22.25
C GLN A 143 -0.82 -7.46 -22.23
N PRO A 144 -0.93 -8.80 -22.03
CA PRO A 144 -2.23 -9.43 -21.84
C PRO A 144 -2.91 -8.92 -20.56
N PRO A 145 -4.26 -8.85 -20.53
CA PRO A 145 -5.02 -8.30 -19.41
C PRO A 145 -4.63 -8.86 -18.03
N LEU A 146 -4.34 -10.14 -17.93
CA LEU A 146 -3.94 -10.78 -16.68
C LEU A 146 -2.55 -10.29 -16.21
N ALA A 147 -1.61 -10.09 -17.11
CA ALA A 147 -0.28 -9.57 -16.79
C ALA A 147 -0.35 -8.10 -16.33
N LEU A 148 -1.25 -7.30 -16.91
CA LEU A 148 -1.51 -5.93 -16.46
C LEU A 148 -2.07 -5.90 -15.04
N LEU A 149 -3.01 -6.79 -14.71
CA LEU A 149 -3.52 -6.95 -13.35
C LEU A 149 -2.43 -7.36 -12.37
N ASP A 150 -1.60 -8.34 -12.74
CA ASP A 150 -0.48 -8.79 -11.93
C ASP A 150 0.56 -7.67 -11.71
N LEU A 151 0.81 -6.83 -12.70
CA LEU A 151 1.68 -5.67 -12.58
C LEU A 151 1.13 -4.66 -11.56
N GLY A 152 -0.14 -4.27 -11.68
CA GLY A 152 -0.78 -3.34 -10.74
C GLY A 152 -0.80 -3.88 -9.33
N LEU A 153 -1.18 -5.15 -9.17
CA LEU A 153 -1.20 -5.85 -7.89
C LEU A 153 0.19 -5.87 -7.23
N LYS A 154 1.22 -6.30 -7.96
CA LYS A 154 2.60 -6.37 -7.47
C LYS A 154 3.14 -5.00 -7.00
N ARG A 155 2.82 -3.94 -7.72
CA ARG A 155 3.26 -2.58 -7.36
C ARG A 155 2.57 -2.07 -6.09
N LEU A 156 1.28 -2.36 -5.93
CA LEU A 156 0.55 -2.02 -4.72
C LEU A 156 1.03 -2.84 -3.51
N GLU A 157 1.29 -4.14 -3.69
CA GLU A 157 1.90 -5.00 -2.66
C GLU A 157 3.23 -4.44 -2.17
N ALA A 158 4.13 -4.10 -3.09
CA ALA A 158 5.44 -3.55 -2.75
C ALA A 158 5.34 -2.22 -1.96
N ALA A 159 4.36 -1.36 -2.30
CA ALA A 159 4.12 -0.13 -1.55
C ALA A 159 3.63 -0.41 -0.12
N VAL A 160 2.71 -1.36 0.06
CA VAL A 160 2.21 -1.77 1.38
C VAL A 160 3.35 -2.38 2.22
N GLU A 161 4.15 -3.26 1.64
CA GLU A 161 5.33 -3.84 2.31
C GLU A 161 6.32 -2.75 2.74
N ARG A 162 6.56 -1.76 1.88
CA ARG A 162 7.43 -0.63 2.20
C ARG A 162 6.90 0.22 3.36
N TYR A 163 5.60 0.49 3.40
CA TYR A 163 4.99 1.20 4.53
C TYR A 163 5.11 0.41 5.83
N PHE A 164 4.99 -0.91 5.79
CA PHE A 164 5.22 -1.75 6.97
C PHE A 164 6.68 -1.71 7.43
N GLU A 165 7.62 -1.84 6.50
CA GLU A 165 9.05 -1.75 6.80
C GLU A 165 9.39 -0.41 7.47
N ILE A 166 8.85 0.70 6.95
CA ILE A 166 9.05 2.03 7.55
C ILE A 166 8.42 2.09 8.94
N ALA A 167 7.18 1.62 9.12
CA ALA A 167 6.52 1.59 10.42
C ALA A 167 7.29 0.72 11.44
N GLU A 168 8.02 -0.29 10.97
CA GLU A 168 8.85 -1.14 11.81
C GLU A 168 10.18 -0.49 12.22
N THR A 169 10.76 0.33 11.37
CA THR A 169 12.14 0.81 11.51
C THR A 169 12.23 2.27 11.93
N ALA A 170 11.19 3.08 11.69
CA ALA A 170 11.18 4.49 12.02
C ALA A 170 11.20 4.73 13.53
N GLN A 171 11.94 5.75 13.94
CA GLN A 171 12.04 6.18 15.34
C GLN A 171 11.02 7.29 15.67
N ASP A 172 10.61 8.09 14.70
CA ASP A 172 9.60 9.14 14.84
C ASP A 172 8.20 8.51 14.83
N GLU A 173 7.46 8.65 15.93
CA GLU A 173 6.09 8.10 16.08
C GLU A 173 5.11 8.64 15.03
N ARG A 174 5.33 9.85 14.51
CA ARG A 174 4.50 10.43 13.44
C ARG A 174 4.71 9.70 12.13
N ILE A 175 5.96 9.29 11.83
CA ILE A 175 6.26 8.46 10.66
C ILE A 175 5.62 7.09 10.81
N VAL A 176 5.73 6.48 11.99
CA VAL A 176 5.11 5.17 12.28
C VAL A 176 3.60 5.24 12.06
N ALA A 177 2.93 6.22 12.67
CA ALA A 177 1.48 6.38 12.57
C ALA A 177 1.03 6.60 11.12
N GLU A 178 1.75 7.44 10.38
CA GLU A 178 1.40 7.75 8.99
C GLU A 178 1.67 6.59 8.03
N ALA A 179 2.78 5.88 8.21
CA ALA A 179 3.07 4.68 7.43
C ALA A 179 2.03 3.57 7.66
N GLN A 180 1.60 3.38 8.92
CA GLN A 180 0.50 2.46 9.26
C GLN A 180 -0.80 2.88 8.60
N ARG A 181 -1.15 4.19 8.63
CA ARG A 181 -2.35 4.71 7.98
C ARG A 181 -2.35 4.43 6.49
N LEU A 182 -1.25 4.73 5.79
CA LEU A 182 -1.13 4.50 4.35
C LEU A 182 -1.23 3.01 3.99
N ALA A 183 -0.60 2.14 4.77
CA ALA A 183 -0.75 0.69 4.61
C ALA A 183 -2.21 0.27 4.77
N GLN A 184 -2.90 0.71 5.83
CA GLN A 184 -4.30 0.39 6.10
C GLN A 184 -5.23 0.82 4.96
N MET A 185 -5.04 2.02 4.41
CA MET A 185 -5.85 2.54 3.30
C MET A 185 -5.64 1.74 2.00
N SER A 186 -4.48 1.11 1.83
CA SER A 186 -4.15 0.32 0.64
C SER A 186 -4.71 -1.11 0.67
N ILE A 187 -4.96 -1.67 1.85
CA ILE A 187 -5.39 -3.06 2.04
C ILE A 187 -6.71 -3.40 1.33
N PRO A 188 -7.79 -2.60 1.42
CA PRO A 188 -9.04 -2.91 0.73
C PRO A 188 -8.88 -2.93 -0.79
N ARG A 189 -8.01 -2.09 -1.35
CA ARG A 189 -7.69 -2.07 -2.78
C ARG A 189 -6.94 -3.33 -3.19
N LEU A 190 -5.93 -3.70 -2.40
CA LEU A 190 -5.16 -4.92 -2.60
C LEU A 190 -6.07 -6.16 -2.59
N ALA A 191 -6.98 -6.25 -1.62
CA ALA A 191 -7.94 -7.35 -1.52
C ALA A 191 -8.82 -7.47 -2.78
N ARG A 192 -9.39 -6.35 -3.25
CA ARG A 192 -10.25 -6.32 -4.45
C ARG A 192 -9.50 -6.69 -5.73
N LEU A 193 -8.26 -6.22 -5.88
CA LEU A 193 -7.42 -6.58 -7.04
C LEU A 193 -7.07 -8.08 -7.03
N ARG A 194 -6.71 -8.65 -5.86
CA ARG A 194 -6.45 -10.08 -5.70
C ARG A 194 -7.66 -10.93 -6.01
N GLU A 195 -8.83 -10.54 -5.50
CA GLU A 195 -10.09 -11.25 -5.77
C GLU A 195 -10.39 -11.27 -7.27
N HIS A 196 -10.30 -10.11 -7.92
CA HIS A 196 -10.56 -10.01 -9.36
C HIS A 196 -9.56 -10.84 -10.18
N ARG A 197 -8.30 -10.83 -9.79
CA ARG A 197 -7.25 -11.68 -10.41
C ARG A 197 -7.54 -13.17 -10.23
N HIS A 198 -7.95 -13.59 -9.02
CA HIS A 198 -8.29 -15.00 -8.76
C HIS A 198 -9.51 -15.48 -9.53
N ALA A 199 -10.54 -14.65 -9.66
CA ALA A 199 -11.75 -14.97 -10.43
C ALA A 199 -11.47 -15.21 -11.92
N ARG A 200 -10.31 -14.78 -12.43
CA ARG A 200 -9.88 -14.97 -13.83
C ARG A 200 -8.90 -16.11 -14.06
N ALA A 201 -8.31 -16.61 -13.00
CA ALA A 201 -7.34 -17.71 -13.10
C ALA A 201 -8.00 -19.09 -12.93
N GLY A 202 -9.27 -19.14 -12.53
CA GLY A 202 -10.10 -20.35 -12.42
C GLY A 202 -11.16 -20.41 -13.48
#